data_c28fe9f256d8ad37ff064cc63147073a
#
_entry.id   c28fe9f256d8ad37ff064cc63147073a
#
_cell.length_a   1.000
_cell.length_b   1.000
_cell.length_c   1.000
_cell.angle_alpha   90.00
_cell.angle_beta   90.00
_cell.angle_gamma   90.00
#
_symmetry.space_group_name_H-M   'P 1'
#
loop_
_entity.id
_entity.type
_entity.pdbx_description
1 polymer ?
#
loop_
_entity_poly.entity_id
_entity_poly.type
_entity_poly.pdbx_seq_one_letter_code
_entity_poly.pdbx_strand_id
1 'polypeptide(L)'
;YGLKDIPYINRLKNRVFYIIVITIVSLNIFISFSLNLKKVSKETLINSFIIVDLQNNLDEEKRNEIEKYILNIDGVRSVRFMDKSESFKNLQNELNISIPEASNPLTDSLIVSVKSSELMNGVQEIIEAREEVKEVYKDEPYLKQSQEQSDIIRIAQIGSAIFSFLIALVTIVIFNLGVAIEFLNNANTGLDYAENIKESKFKNLIPFSMASVVATLIFFNIYVFFRKYVTNANFDSSLLSLREIFLWNIGAVAILNFLIWLIPANLGRIEYEEEKDDDLDYEFYEEETEDKKDEFYDEFEDDDI
;
A
#
# COMPACT_ATOMS: atom_id res chain seq x y z
N TYR A 1 1.27 -32.87 31.57
CA TYR A 1 1.41 -31.40 31.57
C TYR A 1 0.01 -30.80 31.62
N GLY A 2 -0.37 -30.35 32.84
CA GLY A 2 -1.77 -30.00 33.12
C GLY A 2 -2.06 -28.52 32.82
N LEU A 3 -3.24 -28.26 32.36
CA LEU A 3 -4.21 -27.15 32.49
C LEU A 3 -3.78 -25.79 33.14
N LYS A 4 -2.49 -25.53 33.41
CA LYS A 4 -2.01 -24.25 33.99
C LYS A 4 -1.75 -23.18 32.97
N ASP A 5 -1.82 -23.44 31.67
CA ASP A 5 -1.37 -22.55 30.61
C ASP A 5 -2.48 -21.76 29.89
N ILE A 6 -3.75 -21.96 30.25
CA ILE A 6 -4.89 -21.27 29.64
C ILE A 6 -4.75 -19.73 29.63
N PRO A 7 -4.32 -19.06 30.71
CA PRO A 7 -4.16 -17.61 30.69
C PRO A 7 -3.04 -17.12 29.77
N TYR A 8 -2.01 -17.93 29.53
CA TYR A 8 -0.92 -17.61 28.62
C TYR A 8 -1.38 -17.68 27.16
N ILE A 9 -2.09 -18.72 26.77
CA ILE A 9 -2.65 -18.92 25.41
C ILE A 9 -3.60 -17.77 25.06
N ASN A 10 -4.49 -17.38 25.98
CA ASN A 10 -5.39 -16.25 25.75
C ASN A 10 -4.64 -14.92 25.57
N ARG A 11 -3.53 -14.70 26.28
CA ARG A 11 -2.67 -13.55 26.07
C ARG A 11 -2.01 -13.55 24.69
N LEU A 12 -1.57 -14.72 24.21
CA LEU A 12 -1.02 -14.86 22.86
C LEU A 12 -2.07 -14.59 21.79
N LYS A 13 -3.28 -15.14 21.92
CA LYS A 13 -4.41 -14.87 21.00
C LYS A 13 -4.72 -13.38 20.91
N ASN A 14 -4.77 -12.69 22.06
CA ASN A 14 -5.01 -11.24 22.09
C ASN A 14 -3.87 -10.47 21.42
N ARG A 15 -2.61 -10.86 21.63
CA ARG A 15 -1.47 -10.22 20.93
C ARG A 15 -1.56 -10.41 19.42
N VAL A 16 -1.86 -11.61 18.95
CA VAL A 16 -2.04 -11.88 17.52
C VAL A 16 -3.18 -11.03 16.96
N PHE A 17 -4.31 -10.91 17.66
CA PHE A 17 -5.41 -10.04 17.26
C PHE A 17 -4.96 -8.59 17.06
N TYR A 18 -4.25 -7.99 18.04
CA TYR A 18 -3.76 -6.61 17.92
C TYR A 18 -2.73 -6.44 16.78
N ILE A 19 -1.86 -7.44 16.58
CA ILE A 19 -0.89 -7.39 15.48
C ILE A 19 -1.63 -7.42 14.14
N ILE A 20 -2.67 -8.26 13.98
CA ILE A 20 -3.51 -8.29 12.79
C ILE A 20 -4.18 -6.92 12.56
N VAL A 21 -4.73 -6.30 13.58
CA VAL A 21 -5.32 -4.95 13.48
C VAL A 21 -4.29 -3.95 12.95
N ILE A 22 -3.10 -3.94 13.55
CA ILE A 22 -2.03 -3.00 13.15
C ILE A 22 -1.59 -3.25 11.71
N THR A 23 -1.40 -4.51 11.30
CA THR A 23 -0.99 -4.85 9.93
C THR A 23 -2.04 -4.47 8.90
N ILE A 24 -3.33 -4.66 9.20
CA ILE A 24 -4.41 -4.28 8.28
C ILE A 24 -4.59 -2.76 8.22
N VAL A 25 -4.43 -2.03 9.34
CA VAL A 25 -4.39 -0.56 9.32
C VAL A 25 -3.25 -0.07 8.42
N SER A 26 -2.06 -0.64 8.57
CA SER A 26 -0.90 -0.31 7.73
C SER A 26 -1.16 -0.63 6.26
N LEU A 27 -1.76 -1.78 5.95
CA LEU A 27 -2.15 -2.17 4.60
C LEU A 27 -3.07 -1.10 3.97
N ASN A 28 -4.12 -0.69 4.69
CA ASN A 28 -5.06 0.33 4.23
C ASN A 28 -4.38 1.70 4.01
N ILE A 29 -3.41 2.08 4.85
CA ILE A 29 -2.62 3.31 4.68
C ILE A 29 -1.83 3.24 3.37
N PHE A 30 -1.07 2.18 3.12
CA PHE A 30 -0.23 2.06 1.93
C PHE A 30 -1.05 1.94 0.64
N ILE A 31 -2.19 1.22 0.66
CA ILE A 31 -3.12 1.18 -0.48
C ILE A 31 -3.63 2.58 -0.80
N SER A 32 -4.11 3.31 0.21
CA SER A 32 -4.65 4.66 0.04
C SER A 32 -3.59 5.64 -0.43
N PHE A 33 -2.36 5.52 0.07
CA PHE A 33 -1.23 6.32 -0.36
C PHE A 33 -0.89 6.04 -1.83
N SER A 34 -0.78 4.77 -2.23
CA SER A 34 -0.53 4.38 -3.63
C SER A 34 -1.60 4.91 -4.59
N LEU A 35 -2.88 4.81 -4.22
CA LEU A 35 -3.99 5.27 -5.03
C LEU A 35 -4.01 6.80 -5.20
N ASN A 36 -3.74 7.53 -4.12
CA ASN A 36 -3.66 8.99 -4.17
C ASN A 36 -2.45 9.46 -4.98
N LEU A 37 -1.27 8.84 -4.81
CA LEU A 37 -0.10 9.15 -5.63
C LEU A 37 -0.36 8.94 -7.12
N LYS A 38 -1.10 7.89 -7.48
CA LYS A 38 -1.51 7.66 -8.88
C LYS A 38 -2.34 8.81 -9.44
N LYS A 39 -3.27 9.36 -8.65
CA LYS A 39 -4.07 10.51 -9.07
C LYS A 39 -3.23 11.77 -9.18
N VAL A 40 -2.43 12.07 -8.16
CA VAL A 40 -1.54 13.24 -8.14
C VAL A 40 -0.54 13.20 -9.31
N SER A 41 0.08 12.05 -9.59
CA SER A 41 0.98 11.89 -10.74
C SER A 41 0.29 12.20 -12.07
N LYS A 42 -0.95 11.75 -12.25
CA LYS A 42 -1.73 12.08 -13.44
C LYS A 42 -2.02 13.58 -13.55
N GLU A 43 -2.39 14.23 -12.46
CA GLU A 43 -2.69 15.66 -12.45
C GLU A 43 -1.44 16.50 -12.69
N THR A 44 -0.29 16.09 -12.19
CA THR A 44 1.00 16.76 -12.45
C THR A 44 1.36 16.73 -13.94
N LEU A 45 1.10 15.61 -14.64
CA LEU A 45 1.33 15.50 -16.08
C LEU A 45 0.30 16.26 -16.93
N ILE A 46 -0.89 16.48 -16.38
CA ILE A 46 -2.00 17.17 -17.08
C ILE A 46 -1.75 18.67 -17.23
N ASN A 47 -0.87 19.24 -16.43
CA ASN A 47 -0.46 20.66 -16.53
C ASN A 47 0.53 20.94 -17.68
N SER A 48 0.74 19.98 -18.58
CA SER A 48 1.50 20.20 -19.80
C SER A 48 0.70 21.07 -20.77
N PHE A 49 1.17 22.27 -21.03
CA PHE A 49 0.53 23.20 -21.96
C PHE A 49 1.52 23.74 -22.97
N ILE A 50 0.99 24.13 -24.11
CA ILE A 50 1.69 24.83 -25.19
C ILE A 50 1.07 26.22 -25.29
N ILE A 51 1.88 27.24 -25.41
CA ILE A 51 1.44 28.61 -25.70
C ILE A 51 1.59 28.83 -27.19
N VAL A 52 0.48 29.18 -27.82
CA VAL A 52 0.42 29.42 -29.26
C VAL A 52 0.15 30.90 -29.47
N ASP A 53 1.15 31.62 -29.93
CA ASP A 53 1.01 33.04 -30.30
C ASP A 53 0.34 33.15 -31.66
N LEU A 54 -0.68 33.95 -31.72
CA LEU A 54 -1.45 34.19 -32.95
C LEU A 54 -0.85 35.36 -33.75
N GLN A 55 -1.09 35.35 -35.08
CA GLN A 55 -0.75 36.48 -35.95
C GLN A 55 -1.51 37.74 -35.50
N ASN A 56 -0.85 38.88 -35.65
CA ASN A 56 -1.49 40.15 -35.35
C ASN A 56 -2.68 40.40 -36.29
N ASN A 57 -3.75 41.00 -35.74
CA ASN A 57 -4.95 41.41 -36.47
C ASN A 57 -5.82 40.23 -37.02
N LEU A 58 -5.88 39.12 -36.33
CA LEU A 58 -6.87 38.10 -36.62
C LEU A 58 -8.27 38.59 -36.22
N ASP A 59 -9.22 38.45 -37.16
CA ASP A 59 -10.62 38.70 -36.88
C ASP A 59 -11.14 37.66 -35.86
N GLU A 60 -12.14 38.04 -35.09
CA GLU A 60 -12.75 37.18 -34.06
C GLU A 60 -13.27 35.88 -34.65
N GLU A 61 -13.75 35.89 -35.88
CA GLU A 61 -14.24 34.69 -36.59
C GLU A 61 -13.11 33.70 -36.85
N LYS A 62 -11.97 34.17 -37.38
CA LYS A 62 -10.77 33.34 -37.63
C LYS A 62 -10.15 32.82 -36.34
N ARG A 63 -10.16 33.64 -35.29
CA ARG A 63 -9.70 33.22 -33.94
C ARG A 63 -10.55 32.06 -33.40
N ASN A 64 -11.88 32.16 -33.50
CA ASN A 64 -12.79 31.08 -33.08
C ASN A 64 -12.66 29.84 -33.96
N GLU A 65 -12.33 30.00 -35.22
CA GLU A 65 -12.06 28.86 -36.14
C GLU A 65 -10.80 28.10 -35.73
N ILE A 66 -9.69 28.81 -35.46
CA ILE A 66 -8.44 28.15 -35.05
C ILE A 66 -8.55 27.52 -33.66
N GLU A 67 -9.26 28.16 -32.73
CA GLU A 67 -9.52 27.58 -31.42
C GLU A 67 -10.29 26.26 -31.55
N LYS A 68 -11.35 26.21 -32.33
CA LYS A 68 -12.11 24.97 -32.60
C LYS A 68 -11.27 23.93 -33.33
N TYR A 69 -10.43 24.36 -34.29
CA TYR A 69 -9.54 23.45 -34.99
C TYR A 69 -8.56 22.78 -34.03
N ILE A 70 -7.87 23.56 -33.19
CA ILE A 70 -6.90 23.07 -32.21
C ILE A 70 -7.60 22.15 -31.19
N LEU A 71 -8.80 22.50 -30.75
CA LEU A 71 -9.55 21.65 -29.82
C LEU A 71 -9.89 20.27 -30.38
N ASN A 72 -10.03 20.16 -31.71
CA ASN A 72 -10.33 18.91 -32.40
C ASN A 72 -9.08 18.07 -32.73
N ILE A 73 -7.87 18.58 -32.48
CA ILE A 73 -6.63 17.79 -32.69
C ILE A 73 -6.60 16.65 -31.64
N ASP A 74 -6.36 15.43 -32.12
CA ASP A 74 -6.17 14.31 -31.17
C ASP A 74 -4.94 14.57 -30.28
N GLY A 75 -5.14 14.42 -29.00
CA GLY A 75 -4.13 14.75 -27.98
C GLY A 75 -4.35 16.09 -27.29
N VAL A 76 -5.17 16.99 -27.82
CA VAL A 76 -5.59 18.22 -27.14
C VAL A 76 -6.71 17.93 -26.16
N ARG A 77 -6.62 18.55 -24.98
CA ARG A 77 -7.60 18.44 -23.92
C ARG A 77 -8.52 19.63 -23.82
N SER A 78 -7.93 20.83 -23.86
CA SER A 78 -8.65 22.08 -23.81
C SER A 78 -7.81 23.20 -24.45
N VAL A 79 -8.48 24.19 -24.95
CA VAL A 79 -7.89 25.42 -25.47
C VAL A 79 -8.48 26.59 -24.72
N ARG A 80 -7.66 27.54 -24.30
CA ARG A 80 -8.09 28.76 -23.65
C ARG A 80 -7.46 29.93 -24.35
N PHE A 81 -8.28 30.87 -24.77
CA PHE A 81 -7.82 32.15 -25.31
C PHE A 81 -7.30 33.07 -24.19
N MET A 82 -6.19 33.75 -24.43
CA MET A 82 -5.61 34.75 -23.57
C MET A 82 -5.35 36.02 -24.41
N ASP A 83 -6.04 37.09 -24.06
CA ASP A 83 -5.86 38.42 -24.71
C ASP A 83 -4.48 39.00 -24.37
N LYS A 84 -3.88 39.72 -25.32
CA LYS A 84 -2.57 40.35 -25.17
C LYS A 84 -2.50 41.30 -23.98
N SER A 85 -3.60 42.03 -23.68
CA SER A 85 -3.66 42.96 -22.54
C SER A 85 -3.69 42.18 -21.21
N GLU A 86 -4.39 41.05 -21.15
CA GLU A 86 -4.39 40.16 -19.98
C GLU A 86 -2.99 39.56 -19.74
N SER A 87 -2.36 39.06 -20.81
CA SER A 87 -1.00 38.51 -20.75
C SER A 87 0.01 39.54 -20.27
N PHE A 88 -0.09 40.76 -20.80
CA PHE A 88 0.81 41.85 -20.43
C PHE A 88 0.63 42.30 -18.98
N LYS A 89 -0.61 42.36 -18.50
CA LYS A 89 -0.91 42.70 -17.12
C LYS A 89 -0.37 41.62 -16.15
N ASN A 90 -0.49 40.35 -16.52
CA ASN A 90 0.07 39.25 -15.74
C ASN A 90 1.59 39.32 -15.66
N LEU A 91 2.26 39.60 -16.80
CA LEU A 91 3.71 39.77 -16.87
C LEU A 91 4.19 40.96 -16.01
N GLN A 92 3.48 42.10 -16.07
CA GLN A 92 3.80 43.26 -15.22
C GLN A 92 3.69 42.92 -13.72
N ASN A 93 2.64 42.18 -13.33
CA ASN A 93 2.45 41.79 -11.96
C ASN A 93 3.55 40.82 -11.47
N GLU A 94 3.93 39.83 -12.30
CA GLU A 94 4.99 38.89 -11.95
C GLU A 94 6.37 39.56 -11.82
N LEU A 95 6.69 40.49 -12.74
CA LEU A 95 7.96 41.19 -12.72
C LEU A 95 7.96 42.41 -11.78
N ASN A 96 6.82 42.76 -11.21
CA ASN A 96 6.60 43.95 -10.37
C ASN A 96 7.06 45.24 -11.06
N ILE A 97 6.77 45.37 -12.37
CA ILE A 97 7.09 46.51 -13.23
C ILE A 97 5.80 47.18 -13.70
N SER A 98 5.88 48.46 -14.02
CA SER A 98 4.77 49.21 -14.62
C SER A 98 5.21 49.79 -15.95
N ILE A 99 4.69 49.27 -17.05
CA ILE A 99 4.97 49.72 -18.41
C ILE A 99 3.64 50.18 -19.03
N PRO A 100 3.60 51.29 -19.79
CA PRO A 100 2.39 51.71 -20.47
C PRO A 100 1.86 50.65 -21.43
N GLU A 101 0.57 50.44 -21.48
CA GLU A 101 -0.09 49.46 -22.34
C GLU A 101 0.19 49.71 -23.85
N ALA A 102 0.41 50.96 -24.24
CA ALA A 102 0.81 51.30 -25.59
C ALA A 102 2.16 50.68 -26.04
N SER A 103 2.97 50.24 -25.10
CA SER A 103 4.26 49.56 -25.34
C SER A 103 4.18 48.06 -25.19
N ASN A 104 2.98 47.46 -25.21
CA ASN A 104 2.77 46.02 -25.09
C ASN A 104 3.34 45.30 -26.34
N PRO A 105 4.38 44.46 -26.19
CA PRO A 105 4.98 43.72 -27.29
C PRO A 105 4.29 42.38 -27.55
N LEU A 106 3.34 41.96 -26.68
CA LEU A 106 2.70 40.66 -26.74
C LEU A 106 1.59 40.59 -27.78
N THR A 107 1.35 39.41 -28.28
CA THR A 107 0.25 39.08 -29.18
C THR A 107 -0.84 38.32 -28.46
N ASP A 108 -2.00 38.20 -29.06
CA ASP A 108 -3.03 37.29 -28.56
C ASP A 108 -2.52 35.84 -28.60
N SER A 109 -2.82 35.05 -27.56
CA SER A 109 -2.28 33.70 -27.44
C SER A 109 -3.37 32.71 -27.12
N LEU A 110 -3.14 31.43 -27.48
CA LEU A 110 -3.94 30.32 -27.05
C LEU A 110 -3.11 29.44 -26.12
N ILE A 111 -3.66 29.14 -24.95
CA ILE A 111 -3.10 28.13 -24.02
C ILE A 111 -3.72 26.80 -24.33
N VAL A 112 -2.94 25.90 -24.90
CA VAL A 112 -3.36 24.58 -25.33
C VAL A 112 -2.90 23.54 -24.31
N SER A 113 -3.82 22.96 -23.56
CA SER A 113 -3.54 21.84 -22.68
C SER A 113 -3.55 20.52 -23.41
N VAL A 114 -2.49 19.73 -23.27
CA VAL A 114 -2.32 18.45 -23.96
C VAL A 114 -2.62 17.28 -23.00
N LYS A 115 -3.18 16.19 -23.50
CA LYS A 115 -3.56 15.02 -22.70
C LYS A 115 -2.35 14.29 -22.08
N SER A 116 -1.20 14.32 -22.77
CA SER A 116 0.07 13.79 -22.24
C SER A 116 1.26 14.54 -22.88
N SER A 117 2.39 14.58 -22.16
CA SER A 117 3.64 15.18 -22.63
C SER A 117 4.19 14.49 -23.88
N GLU A 118 3.92 13.21 -24.08
CA GLU A 118 4.36 12.44 -25.26
C GLU A 118 3.71 12.93 -26.55
N LEU A 119 2.45 13.38 -26.47
CA LEU A 119 1.70 13.90 -27.62
C LEU A 119 2.04 15.35 -27.97
N MET A 120 2.78 16.02 -27.11
CA MET A 120 3.03 17.47 -27.22
C MET A 120 3.77 17.84 -28.51
N ASN A 121 4.78 17.05 -28.90
CA ASN A 121 5.55 17.31 -30.12
C ASN A 121 4.66 17.17 -31.38
N GLY A 122 3.84 16.12 -31.46
CA GLY A 122 2.94 15.93 -32.58
C GLY A 122 1.85 17.01 -32.65
N VAL A 123 1.30 17.42 -31.50
CA VAL A 123 0.33 18.52 -31.43
C VAL A 123 0.97 19.85 -31.85
N GLN A 124 2.22 20.13 -31.41
CA GLN A 124 2.95 21.31 -31.80
C GLN A 124 3.16 21.38 -33.31
N GLU A 125 3.65 20.32 -33.96
CA GLU A 125 3.89 20.29 -35.39
C GLU A 125 2.62 20.59 -36.20
N ILE A 126 1.48 20.02 -35.75
CA ILE A 126 0.18 20.27 -36.38
C ILE A 126 -0.26 21.73 -36.25
N ILE A 127 -0.01 22.33 -35.09
CA ILE A 127 -0.38 23.73 -34.80
C ILE A 127 0.55 24.70 -35.58
N GLU A 128 1.88 24.45 -35.59
CA GLU A 128 2.86 25.29 -36.29
C GLU A 128 2.65 25.34 -37.81
N ALA A 129 2.01 24.29 -38.37
CA ALA A 129 1.69 24.28 -39.80
C ALA A 129 0.56 25.25 -40.21
N ARG A 130 -0.07 25.94 -39.25
CA ARG A 130 -1.18 26.88 -39.54
C ARG A 130 -0.67 28.29 -39.81
N GLU A 131 -1.22 28.94 -40.85
CA GLU A 131 -0.85 30.32 -41.24
C GLU A 131 -1.27 31.36 -40.19
N GLU A 132 -2.29 31.09 -39.41
CA GLU A 132 -2.79 31.96 -38.36
C GLU A 132 -1.90 31.97 -37.11
N VAL A 133 -0.98 31.00 -36.97
CA VAL A 133 -0.04 30.85 -35.89
C VAL A 133 1.25 31.61 -36.21
N LYS A 134 1.70 32.44 -35.27
CA LYS A 134 2.96 33.17 -35.38
C LYS A 134 4.11 32.33 -34.85
N GLU A 135 3.94 31.78 -33.66
CA GLU A 135 4.97 31.01 -32.95
C GLU A 135 4.34 30.11 -31.91
N VAL A 136 4.99 29.01 -31.62
CA VAL A 136 4.53 28.05 -30.59
C VAL A 136 5.63 27.87 -29.56
N TYR A 137 5.30 28.14 -28.31
CA TYR A 137 6.24 28.04 -27.19
C TYR A 137 5.93 26.84 -26.32
N LYS A 138 6.99 26.17 -25.95
CA LYS A 138 6.99 25.21 -24.85
C LYS A 138 7.87 25.75 -23.75
N ASP A 139 7.37 25.67 -22.53
CA ASP A 139 8.22 25.87 -21.37
C ASP A 139 8.97 24.54 -21.10
N GLU A 140 10.06 24.31 -21.86
CA GLU A 140 10.87 23.09 -21.71
C GLU A 140 11.39 22.88 -20.28
N PRO A 141 11.92 23.91 -19.56
CA PRO A 141 12.32 23.78 -18.18
C PRO A 141 11.18 23.33 -17.27
N TYR A 142 10.00 23.93 -17.40
CA TYR A 142 8.80 23.54 -16.62
C TYR A 142 8.34 22.13 -16.93
N LEU A 143 8.34 21.75 -18.21
CA LEU A 143 7.97 20.41 -18.64
C LEU A 143 8.92 19.36 -18.09
N LYS A 144 10.24 19.61 -18.15
CA LYS A 144 11.25 18.73 -17.59
C LYS A 144 11.08 18.58 -16.07
N GLN A 145 10.88 19.68 -15.37
CA GLN A 145 10.64 19.66 -13.92
C GLN A 145 9.34 18.90 -13.57
N SER A 146 8.26 19.12 -14.31
CA SER A 146 6.98 18.43 -14.12
C SER A 146 7.10 16.93 -14.36
N GLN A 147 7.88 16.54 -15.39
CA GLN A 147 8.15 15.14 -15.70
C GLN A 147 8.99 14.47 -14.61
N GLU A 148 10.06 15.12 -14.15
CA GLU A 148 10.88 14.64 -13.03
C GLU A 148 10.07 14.46 -11.76
N GLN A 149 9.19 15.42 -11.43
CA GLN A 149 8.28 15.31 -10.29
C GLN A 149 7.30 14.13 -10.45
N SER A 150 6.73 13.96 -11.63
CA SER A 150 5.83 12.85 -11.92
C SER A 150 6.53 11.49 -11.80
N ASP A 151 7.77 11.38 -12.25
CA ASP A 151 8.57 10.16 -12.16
C ASP A 151 8.88 9.81 -10.70
N ILE A 152 9.23 10.79 -9.87
CA ILE A 152 9.43 10.60 -8.42
C ILE A 152 8.14 10.10 -7.76
N ILE A 153 7.00 10.72 -8.07
CA ILE A 153 5.69 10.31 -7.54
C ILE A 153 5.35 8.89 -8.00
N ARG A 154 5.67 8.53 -9.24
CA ARG A 154 5.44 7.19 -9.79
C ARG A 154 6.31 6.13 -9.09
N ILE A 155 7.58 6.44 -8.82
CA ILE A 155 8.47 5.55 -8.04
C ILE A 155 7.89 5.34 -6.64
N ALA A 156 7.46 6.41 -5.95
CA ALA A 156 6.84 6.32 -4.64
C ALA A 156 5.53 5.51 -4.67
N GLN A 157 4.73 5.65 -5.74
CA GLN A 157 3.51 4.86 -5.96
C GLN A 157 3.83 3.36 -6.09
N ILE A 158 4.80 3.00 -6.93
CA ILE A 158 5.21 1.61 -7.12
C ILE A 158 5.76 1.02 -5.81
N GLY A 159 6.63 1.76 -5.12
CA GLY A 159 7.15 1.37 -3.81
C GLY A 159 6.03 1.11 -2.80
N SER A 160 5.05 2.01 -2.72
CA SER A 160 3.89 1.86 -1.84
C SER A 160 3.03 0.63 -2.18
N ALA A 161 2.85 0.33 -3.48
CA ALA A 161 2.13 -0.87 -3.92
C ALA A 161 2.87 -2.16 -3.53
N ILE A 162 4.20 -2.19 -3.68
CA ILE A 162 5.05 -3.31 -3.25
C ILE A 162 4.93 -3.50 -1.73
N PHE A 163 5.03 -2.42 -0.94
CA PHE A 163 4.85 -2.49 0.52
C PHE A 163 3.47 -3.02 0.90
N SER A 164 2.41 -2.59 0.21
CA SER A 164 1.06 -3.12 0.44
C SER A 164 1.01 -4.64 0.23
N PHE A 165 1.63 -5.14 -0.83
CA PHE A 165 1.71 -6.57 -1.10
C PHE A 165 2.49 -7.33 -0.02
N LEU A 166 3.64 -6.81 0.40
CA LEU A 166 4.45 -7.41 1.47
C LEU A 166 3.68 -7.46 2.80
N ILE A 167 2.97 -6.38 3.16
CA ILE A 167 2.13 -6.34 4.37
C ILE A 167 1.01 -7.38 4.27
N ALA A 168 0.39 -7.56 3.11
CA ALA A 168 -0.63 -8.60 2.93
C ALA A 168 -0.05 -10.00 3.15
N LEU A 169 1.16 -10.30 2.64
CA LEU A 169 1.85 -11.56 2.90
C LEU A 169 2.16 -11.74 4.38
N VAL A 170 2.67 -10.71 5.05
CA VAL A 170 2.93 -10.73 6.51
C VAL A 170 1.64 -11.01 7.28
N THR A 171 0.51 -10.42 6.86
CA THR A 171 -0.79 -10.66 7.48
C THR A 171 -1.21 -12.12 7.37
N ILE A 172 -0.97 -12.77 6.22
CA ILE A 172 -1.24 -14.21 6.04
C ILE A 172 -0.35 -15.05 6.98
N VAL A 173 0.92 -14.70 7.13
CA VAL A 173 1.84 -15.40 8.05
C VAL A 173 1.36 -15.25 9.51
N ILE A 174 0.95 -14.05 9.92
CA ILE A 174 0.42 -13.80 11.27
C ILE A 174 -0.88 -14.57 11.50
N PHE A 175 -1.73 -14.66 10.49
CA PHE A 175 -2.94 -15.50 10.55
C PHE A 175 -2.59 -16.97 10.80
N ASN A 176 -1.60 -17.53 10.07
CA ASN A 176 -1.14 -18.91 10.26
C ASN A 176 -0.53 -19.12 11.66
N LEU A 177 0.15 -18.10 12.21
CA LEU A 177 0.60 -18.13 13.61
C LEU A 177 -0.60 -18.23 14.58
N GLY A 178 -1.67 -17.51 14.33
CA GLY A 178 -2.92 -17.63 15.08
C GLY A 178 -3.53 -19.05 15.01
N VAL A 179 -3.51 -19.64 13.80
CA VAL A 179 -3.96 -21.02 13.60
C VAL A 179 -3.08 -22.01 14.38
N ALA A 180 -1.75 -21.82 14.40
CA ALA A 180 -0.82 -22.65 15.16
C ALA A 180 -1.09 -22.60 16.68
N ILE A 181 -1.37 -21.42 17.21
CA ILE A 181 -1.73 -21.23 18.62
C ILE A 181 -3.04 -21.99 18.94
N GLU A 182 -4.03 -21.91 18.05
CA GLU A 182 -5.30 -22.63 18.22
C GLU A 182 -5.12 -24.12 18.09
N PHE A 183 -4.27 -24.58 17.17
CA PHE A 183 -3.92 -25.99 17.00
C PHE A 183 -3.30 -26.57 18.27
N LEU A 184 -2.35 -25.84 18.89
CA LEU A 184 -1.76 -26.26 20.17
C LEU A 184 -2.78 -26.27 21.32
N ASN A 185 -3.72 -25.32 21.32
CA ASN A 185 -4.80 -25.28 22.31
C ASN A 185 -5.74 -26.48 22.18
N ASN A 186 -5.94 -26.99 20.97
CA ASN A 186 -6.78 -28.14 20.67
C ASN A 186 -6.02 -29.50 20.76
N ALA A 187 -4.72 -29.52 21.05
CA ALA A 187 -3.90 -30.74 21.06
C ALA A 187 -4.44 -31.88 21.99
N ASN A 188 -5.13 -31.50 23.07
CA ASN A 188 -5.68 -32.43 24.05
C ASN A 188 -7.13 -32.87 23.74
N THR A 189 -7.69 -32.49 22.58
CA THR A 189 -9.10 -32.81 22.25
C THR A 189 -9.28 -34.15 21.57
N GLY A 190 -8.21 -34.89 21.30
CA GLY A 190 -8.27 -36.19 20.63
C GLY A 190 -8.64 -36.15 19.16
N LEU A 191 -8.57 -34.94 18.53
CA LEU A 191 -8.80 -34.78 17.10
C LEU A 191 -7.60 -35.28 16.31
N ASP A 192 -7.86 -35.88 15.14
CA ASP A 192 -6.83 -36.19 14.16
C ASP A 192 -6.14 -34.92 13.69
N TYR A 193 -4.86 -35.00 13.27
CA TYR A 193 -4.04 -33.85 12.85
C TYR A 193 -4.75 -32.99 11.79
N ALA A 194 -5.32 -33.62 10.76
CA ALA A 194 -5.99 -32.89 9.67
C ALA A 194 -7.28 -32.19 10.13
N GLU A 195 -8.05 -32.84 11.02
CA GLU A 195 -9.25 -32.26 11.62
C GLU A 195 -8.90 -31.08 12.53
N ASN A 196 -7.87 -31.25 13.38
CA ASN A 196 -7.43 -30.18 14.27
C ASN A 196 -6.97 -28.93 13.50
N ILE A 197 -6.20 -29.06 12.40
CA ILE A 197 -5.83 -27.92 11.55
C ILE A 197 -7.07 -27.22 10.99
N LYS A 198 -8.02 -27.98 10.45
CA LYS A 198 -9.24 -27.45 9.85
C LYS A 198 -10.09 -26.70 10.89
N GLU A 199 -10.28 -27.28 12.06
CA GLU A 199 -11.02 -26.67 13.16
C GLU A 199 -10.30 -25.40 13.68
N SER A 200 -9.00 -25.47 13.89
CA SER A 200 -8.18 -24.34 14.35
C SER A 200 -8.20 -23.19 13.38
N LYS A 201 -8.14 -23.47 12.06
CA LYS A 201 -8.31 -22.47 11.03
C LYS A 201 -9.69 -21.80 11.12
N PHE A 202 -10.76 -22.60 11.21
CA PHE A 202 -12.12 -22.08 11.27
C PHE A 202 -12.35 -21.21 12.51
N LYS A 203 -11.87 -21.65 13.67
CA LYS A 203 -11.95 -20.89 14.92
C LYS A 203 -11.19 -19.55 14.84
N ASN A 204 -10.09 -19.49 14.06
CA ASN A 204 -9.30 -18.25 13.91
C ASN A 204 -9.84 -17.30 12.83
N LEU A 205 -10.70 -17.76 11.91
CA LEU A 205 -11.30 -16.91 10.86
C LEU A 205 -12.20 -15.82 11.44
N ILE A 206 -12.98 -16.12 12.48
CA ILE A 206 -13.90 -15.16 13.09
C ILE A 206 -13.14 -14.00 13.73
N PRO A 207 -12.16 -14.22 14.65
CA PRO A 207 -11.33 -13.14 15.20
C PRO A 207 -10.60 -12.35 14.13
N PHE A 208 -10.11 -13.01 13.07
CA PHE A 208 -9.45 -12.33 11.96
C PHE A 208 -10.39 -11.39 11.21
N SER A 209 -11.59 -11.84 10.88
CA SER A 209 -12.59 -11.00 10.20
C SER A 209 -13.02 -9.82 11.08
N MET A 210 -13.17 -10.03 12.39
CA MET A 210 -13.45 -8.94 13.35
C MET A 210 -12.29 -7.94 13.41
N ALA A 211 -11.04 -8.41 13.48
CA ALA A 211 -9.86 -7.56 13.44
C ALA A 211 -9.81 -6.73 12.15
N SER A 212 -10.18 -7.33 11.01
CA SER A 212 -10.25 -6.66 9.71
C SER A 212 -11.25 -5.50 9.69
N VAL A 213 -12.44 -5.71 10.25
CA VAL A 213 -13.47 -4.66 10.37
C VAL A 213 -13.00 -3.53 11.28
N VAL A 214 -12.50 -3.88 12.48
CA VAL A 214 -11.98 -2.90 13.45
C VAL A 214 -10.84 -2.09 12.85
N ALA A 215 -9.89 -2.74 12.18
CA ALA A 215 -8.76 -2.09 11.53
C ALA A 215 -9.20 -1.10 10.44
N THR A 216 -10.18 -1.50 9.61
CA THR A 216 -10.71 -0.65 8.54
C THR A 216 -11.42 0.58 9.12
N LEU A 217 -12.17 0.43 10.21
CA LEU A 217 -12.81 1.55 10.91
C LEU A 217 -11.78 2.51 11.53
N ILE A 218 -10.74 1.98 12.18
CA ILE A 218 -9.64 2.79 12.75
C ILE A 218 -8.95 3.56 11.63
N PHE A 219 -8.56 2.89 10.56
CA PHE A 219 -7.92 3.52 9.40
C PHE A 219 -8.78 4.66 8.84
N PHE A 220 -10.08 4.42 8.62
CA PHE A 220 -10.96 5.40 8.03
C PHE A 220 -11.09 6.66 8.89
N ASN A 221 -11.18 6.51 10.22
CA ASN A 221 -11.19 7.64 11.14
C ASN A 221 -9.87 8.44 11.07
N ILE A 222 -8.72 7.76 11.07
CA ILE A 222 -7.40 8.40 10.92
C ILE A 222 -7.32 9.14 9.59
N TYR A 223 -7.77 8.52 8.49
CA TYR A 223 -7.72 9.10 7.15
C TYR A 223 -8.61 10.34 7.01
N VAL A 224 -9.85 10.30 7.52
CA VAL A 224 -10.77 11.45 7.54
C VAL A 224 -10.19 12.59 8.37
N PHE A 225 -9.64 12.29 9.55
CA PHE A 225 -8.97 13.28 10.40
C PHE A 225 -7.80 13.94 9.65
N PHE A 226 -6.89 13.13 9.08
CA PHE A 226 -5.77 13.62 8.29
C PHE A 226 -6.24 14.56 7.18
N ARG A 227 -7.23 14.12 6.41
CA ARG A 227 -7.77 14.88 5.29
C ARG A 227 -8.39 16.21 5.73
N LYS A 228 -9.10 16.23 6.85
CA LYS A 228 -9.76 17.44 7.35
C LYS A 228 -8.80 18.44 7.98
N TYR A 229 -7.77 17.97 8.69
CA TYR A 229 -6.94 18.82 9.53
C TYR A 229 -5.54 19.08 8.98
N VAL A 230 -5.05 18.26 8.06
CA VAL A 230 -3.68 18.34 7.53
C VAL A 230 -3.65 18.88 6.11
N THR A 231 -4.66 18.56 5.28
CA THR A 231 -4.68 19.01 3.89
C THR A 231 -5.38 20.36 3.74
N ASN A 232 -4.84 21.20 2.86
CA ASN A 232 -5.55 22.40 2.40
C ASN A 232 -6.55 22.07 1.28
N ALA A 233 -7.46 23.01 0.97
CA ALA A 233 -8.51 22.79 -0.03
C ALA A 233 -7.98 22.42 -1.43
N ASN A 234 -6.86 23.01 -1.86
CA ASN A 234 -6.27 22.73 -3.17
C ASN A 234 -5.68 21.32 -3.23
N PHE A 235 -4.95 20.92 -2.19
CA PHE A 235 -4.39 19.56 -2.11
C PHE A 235 -5.47 18.51 -1.93
N ASP A 236 -6.53 18.81 -1.16
CA ASP A 236 -7.67 17.91 -0.98
C ASP A 236 -8.39 17.60 -2.30
N SER A 237 -8.48 18.57 -3.21
CA SER A 237 -9.07 18.37 -4.54
C SER A 237 -8.26 17.41 -5.42
N SER A 238 -6.94 17.36 -5.22
CA SER A 238 -6.03 16.45 -5.93
C SER A 238 -6.05 15.01 -5.41
N LEU A 239 -6.70 14.76 -4.27
CA LEU A 239 -6.85 13.42 -3.71
C LEU A 239 -8.12 12.73 -4.24
N LEU A 240 -8.13 11.40 -4.19
CA LEU A 240 -9.33 10.61 -4.47
C LEU A 240 -10.45 10.97 -3.48
N SER A 241 -11.69 10.83 -3.90
CA SER A 241 -12.83 11.06 -3.03
C SER A 241 -12.82 10.06 -1.85
N LEU A 242 -13.39 10.47 -0.70
CA LEU A 242 -13.50 9.59 0.48
C LEU A 242 -14.24 8.29 0.14
N ARG A 243 -15.26 8.36 -0.72
CA ARG A 243 -16.03 7.20 -1.17
C ARG A 243 -15.16 6.21 -1.94
N GLU A 244 -14.31 6.69 -2.86
CA GLU A 244 -13.42 5.85 -3.65
C GLU A 244 -12.38 5.17 -2.76
N ILE A 245 -11.73 5.91 -1.86
CA ILE A 245 -10.76 5.36 -0.90
C ILE A 245 -11.41 4.29 -0.03
N PHE A 246 -12.63 4.53 0.46
CA PHE A 246 -13.37 3.58 1.28
C PHE A 246 -13.67 2.29 0.51
N LEU A 247 -14.19 2.40 -0.72
CA LEU A 247 -14.51 1.24 -1.56
C LEU A 247 -13.27 0.40 -1.89
N TRP A 248 -12.17 1.05 -2.25
CA TRP A 248 -10.92 0.34 -2.55
C TRP A 248 -10.35 -0.40 -1.35
N ASN A 249 -10.37 0.21 -0.18
CA ASN A 249 -9.86 -0.42 1.05
C ASN A 249 -10.75 -1.57 1.51
N ILE A 250 -12.08 -1.42 1.49
CA ILE A 250 -13.00 -2.53 1.78
C ILE A 250 -12.79 -3.66 0.79
N GLY A 251 -12.68 -3.36 -0.51
CA GLY A 251 -12.42 -4.36 -1.54
C GLY A 251 -11.12 -5.13 -1.29
N ALA A 252 -10.04 -4.43 -0.98
CA ALA A 252 -8.74 -5.05 -0.69
C ALA A 252 -8.80 -5.96 0.56
N VAL A 253 -9.43 -5.48 1.64
CA VAL A 253 -9.60 -6.27 2.87
C VAL A 253 -10.52 -7.47 2.65
N ALA A 254 -11.58 -7.33 1.85
CA ALA A 254 -12.46 -8.44 1.48
C ALA A 254 -11.71 -9.51 0.66
N ILE A 255 -10.89 -9.08 -0.31
CA ILE A 255 -10.03 -9.99 -1.08
C ILE A 255 -9.05 -10.72 -0.16
N LEU A 256 -8.41 -10.01 0.78
CA LEU A 256 -7.49 -10.62 1.75
C LEU A 256 -8.21 -11.66 2.62
N ASN A 257 -9.40 -11.36 3.15
CA ASN A 257 -10.21 -12.33 3.92
C ASN A 257 -10.57 -13.55 3.07
N PHE A 258 -10.94 -13.35 1.80
CA PHE A 258 -11.25 -14.42 0.87
C PHE A 258 -10.03 -15.30 0.58
N LEU A 259 -8.86 -14.70 0.36
CA LEU A 259 -7.61 -15.45 0.14
C LEU A 259 -7.24 -16.29 1.36
N ILE A 260 -7.36 -15.72 2.57
CA ILE A 260 -7.10 -16.45 3.82
C ILE A 260 -8.08 -17.60 4.00
N TRP A 261 -9.34 -17.42 3.62
CA TRP A 261 -10.32 -18.50 3.63
C TRP A 261 -9.97 -19.60 2.64
N LEU A 262 -9.50 -19.23 1.43
CA LEU A 262 -9.18 -20.17 0.35
C LEU A 262 -7.88 -20.94 0.59
N ILE A 263 -6.81 -20.26 1.02
CA ILE A 263 -5.48 -20.85 1.19
C ILE A 263 -5.51 -21.82 2.36
N PRO A 264 -5.13 -23.13 2.19
CA PRO A 264 -5.05 -24.05 3.29
C PRO A 264 -4.02 -23.59 4.33
N ALA A 265 -4.32 -23.75 5.61
CA ALA A 265 -3.34 -23.54 6.66
C ALA A 265 -2.26 -24.62 6.54
N ASN A 266 -1.00 -24.19 6.46
CA ASN A 266 0.15 -25.08 6.42
C ASN A 266 1.02 -24.78 7.65
N LEU A 267 0.95 -25.63 8.66
CA LEU A 267 1.72 -25.50 9.89
C LEU A 267 3.11 -26.16 9.78
N GLY A 268 3.46 -26.71 8.61
CA GLY A 268 4.58 -27.63 8.46
C GLY A 268 4.24 -28.99 9.08
N ARG A 269 4.79 -30.07 8.57
CA ARG A 269 4.82 -31.33 9.34
C ARG A 269 5.81 -31.10 10.46
N ILE A 270 5.33 -30.86 11.66
CA ILE A 270 6.08 -31.21 12.86
C ILE A 270 6.04 -32.73 12.82
N GLU A 271 7.08 -33.36 12.27
CA GLU A 271 7.33 -34.77 12.54
C GLU A 271 7.57 -34.80 14.04
N TYR A 272 6.53 -35.19 14.78
CA TYR A 272 6.77 -35.80 16.04
C TYR A 272 7.53 -37.08 15.65
N GLU A 273 8.85 -37.14 15.88
CA GLU A 273 9.46 -38.39 16.22
C GLU A 273 8.56 -38.94 17.35
N GLU A 274 7.67 -39.85 17.01
CA GLU A 274 7.23 -40.83 17.99
C GLU A 274 8.57 -41.35 18.54
N GLU A 275 8.96 -40.88 19.75
CA GLU A 275 9.81 -41.69 20.57
C GLU A 275 9.12 -43.05 20.52
N LYS A 276 9.57 -43.91 19.61
CA LYS A 276 9.39 -45.32 19.82
C LYS A 276 9.84 -45.48 21.26
N ASP A 277 8.88 -45.72 22.14
CA ASP A 277 9.16 -46.53 23.31
C ASP A 277 9.83 -47.76 22.73
N ASP A 278 11.14 -47.67 22.51
CA ASP A 278 11.96 -48.86 22.48
C ASP A 278 11.56 -49.54 23.77
N ASP A 279 10.75 -50.59 23.59
CA ASP A 279 10.47 -51.56 24.62
C ASP A 279 11.80 -51.77 25.32
N LEU A 280 12.00 -51.07 26.43
CA LEU A 280 12.98 -51.44 27.40
C LEU A 280 12.51 -52.81 27.82
N ASP A 281 12.91 -53.82 27.04
CA ASP A 281 13.05 -55.19 27.51
C ASP A 281 13.84 -55.05 28.80
N TYR A 282 13.13 -54.88 29.89
CA TYR A 282 13.63 -55.21 31.20
C TYR A 282 13.84 -56.70 31.16
N GLU A 283 14.95 -57.16 30.56
CA GLU A 283 15.52 -58.42 30.94
C GLU A 283 15.73 -58.38 32.43
N PHE A 284 14.75 -58.95 33.09
CA PHE A 284 14.82 -59.29 34.48
C PHE A 284 15.99 -60.24 34.62
N TYR A 285 17.17 -59.71 34.89
CA TYR A 285 18.27 -60.51 35.42
C TYR A 285 17.81 -61.00 36.77
N GLU A 286 17.26 -62.23 36.79
CA GLU A 286 17.27 -63.07 37.94
C GLU A 286 18.71 -63.27 38.33
N GLU A 287 19.26 -62.42 39.18
CA GLU A 287 20.44 -62.71 39.95
C GLU A 287 20.13 -63.90 40.83
N GLU A 288 20.57 -65.08 40.37
CA GLU A 288 20.75 -66.20 41.21
C GLU A 288 21.60 -65.78 42.40
N THR A 289 20.92 -65.66 43.54
CA THR A 289 21.57 -65.62 44.85
C THR A 289 22.13 -66.94 45.15
N GLU A 290 23.29 -67.28 44.55
CA GLU A 290 24.12 -68.36 45.12
C GLU A 290 24.62 -67.96 46.49
N ASP A 291 24.15 -68.76 47.45
CA ASP A 291 24.72 -68.96 48.80
C ASP A 291 26.23 -68.82 48.80
N LYS A 292 26.77 -67.78 49.34
CA LYS A 292 28.06 -67.84 50.03
C LYS A 292 27.85 -67.33 51.47
N LYS A 293 27.35 -68.27 52.25
CA LYS A 293 27.80 -68.42 53.62
C LYS A 293 29.33 -68.65 53.54
N ASP A 294 30.01 -67.93 54.28
CA ASP A 294 31.09 -68.27 55.19
C ASP A 294 32.14 -67.17 55.25
N GLU A 295 32.49 -66.92 56.50
CA GLU A 295 33.72 -66.40 56.99
C GLU A 295 34.04 -64.89 56.80
N PHE A 296 33.64 -64.21 57.83
CA PHE A 296 34.58 -63.28 58.42
C PHE A 296 34.28 -63.15 59.89
N TYR A 297 35.00 -64.06 60.65
CA TYR A 297 35.23 -63.92 62.06
C TYR A 297 36.26 -62.80 62.30
N ASP A 298 36.00 -62.12 63.45
CA ASP A 298 36.98 -61.57 64.36
C ASP A 298 38.15 -60.70 63.81
N GLU A 299 38.10 -59.54 64.20
CA GLU A 299 39.22 -58.89 64.93
C GLU A 299 38.94 -57.39 65.03
N PHE A 300 38.51 -56.98 66.14
CA PHE A 300 38.96 -55.73 66.71
C PHE A 300 38.73 -55.78 68.22
N GLU A 301 39.78 -56.32 68.86
CA GLU A 301 40.09 -56.06 70.26
C GLU A 301 40.35 -54.54 70.46
N ASP A 302 39.85 -54.14 71.57
CA ASP A 302 40.36 -53.13 72.46
C ASP A 302 41.58 -52.33 72.02
N ASP A 303 41.51 -51.05 72.26
CA ASP A 303 42.42 -50.35 73.16
C ASP A 303 41.99 -48.90 73.34
N ASP A 304 41.61 -48.69 74.61
CA ASP A 304 42.00 -47.60 75.52
C ASP A 304 42.60 -46.30 74.94
N ILE A 305 42.02 -45.24 75.19
CA ILE A 305 42.31 -44.15 76.19
C ILE A 305 41.36 -42.96 75.96
#